data_a1151d5a322dd916d9ed8e43ce6de3c7
#
_entry.id   a1151d5a322dd916d9ed8e43ce6de3c7
#
_cell.length_a   1.000
_cell.length_b   1.000
_cell.length_c   1.000
_cell.angle_alpha   90.00
_cell.angle_beta   90.00
_cell.angle_gamma   90.00
#
_symmetry.space_group_name_H-M   'P 1'
#
loop_
_entity.id
_entity.type
_entity.pdbx_description
1 polymer ?
#
loop_
_entity_poly.entity_id
_entity_poly.type
_entity_poly.pdbx_seq_one_letter_code
_entity_poly.pdbx_strand_id
1 'polypeptide(L)'
;MDHNFKIYLILNILIILTSCTEKTLYSGKIFNLSEIQYNNLKDINELTNTLGNPNFIDPIEKKYYYFSEKKKVKNFFNKKLMDRTILVFVFDDNKNIVKFDKFDLNNEQNLKFEKAKTS
;
A
#
# COMPACT_ATOMS: atom_id res chain seq x y z
N MET A 1 33.34 27.98 33.63
CA MET A 1 32.09 27.26 33.82
C MET A 1 31.15 27.39 32.63
N ASP A 2 31.04 28.55 32.10
CA ASP A 2 30.07 28.81 31.04
C ASP A 2 30.47 28.22 29.68
N HIS A 3 31.75 27.99 29.44
CA HIS A 3 32.21 27.43 28.17
C HIS A 3 31.84 25.96 28.02
N ASN A 4 31.99 25.19 29.08
CA ASN A 4 31.60 23.78 29.09
C ASN A 4 30.07 23.61 29.02
N PHE A 5 29.32 24.47 29.67
CA PHE A 5 27.85 24.48 29.63
C PHE A 5 27.33 24.79 28.20
N LYS A 6 27.95 25.76 27.54
CA LYS A 6 27.60 26.09 26.14
C LYS A 6 27.88 24.92 25.18
N ILE A 7 28.96 24.20 25.37
CA ILE A 7 29.30 23.02 24.56
C ILE A 7 28.28 21.91 24.79
N TYR A 8 27.86 21.65 26.02
CA TYR A 8 26.81 20.66 26.32
C TYR A 8 25.46 21.05 25.72
N LEU A 9 25.13 22.32 25.77
CA LEU A 9 23.87 22.82 25.16
C LEU A 9 23.87 22.64 23.67
N ILE A 10 24.95 22.98 22.99
CA ILE A 10 25.11 22.82 21.53
C ILE A 10 25.05 21.34 21.16
N LEU A 11 25.70 20.47 21.93
CA LEU A 11 25.69 19.04 21.69
C LEU A 11 24.28 18.45 21.80
N ASN A 12 23.50 18.86 22.81
CA ASN A 12 22.12 18.46 22.99
C ASN A 12 21.21 18.91 21.83
N ILE A 13 21.37 20.14 21.37
CA ILE A 13 20.63 20.66 20.22
C ILE A 13 20.97 19.87 18.95
N LEU A 14 22.23 19.51 18.78
CA LEU A 14 22.69 18.73 17.62
C LEU A 14 22.06 17.33 17.61
N ILE A 15 21.95 16.69 18.76
CA ILE A 15 21.31 15.37 18.91
C ILE A 15 19.81 15.45 18.57
N ILE A 16 19.13 16.50 19.01
CA ILE A 16 17.70 16.72 18.69
C ILE A 16 17.47 16.89 17.18
N LEU A 17 18.38 17.60 16.50
CA LEU A 17 18.30 17.84 15.06
C LEU A 17 18.50 16.57 14.24
N THR A 18 19.28 15.60 14.74
CA THR A 18 19.54 14.34 14.05
C THR A 18 18.45 13.28 14.28
N SER A 19 17.49 13.55 15.17
CA SER A 19 16.41 12.60 15.50
C SER A 19 15.26 12.59 14.48
N CYS A 20 15.26 13.49 13.49
CA CYS A 20 14.27 13.49 12.41
C CYS A 20 14.59 12.40 11.40
N THR A 21 14.11 11.19 11.66
CA THR A 21 14.26 10.04 10.76
C THR A 21 13.03 9.89 9.87
N GLU A 22 13.27 9.52 8.61
CA GLU A 22 12.18 9.15 7.69
C GLU A 22 11.46 7.91 8.20
N LYS A 23 10.13 7.95 8.23
CA LYS A 23 9.31 6.79 8.59
C LYS A 23 8.61 6.26 7.35
N THR A 24 8.54 4.94 7.23
CA THR A 24 7.74 4.26 6.22
C THR A 24 6.43 3.82 6.85
N LEU A 25 5.30 4.28 6.29
CA LEU A 25 3.97 3.90 6.73
C LEU A 25 3.34 2.97 5.72
N TYR A 26 2.73 1.90 6.23
CA TYR A 26 1.96 0.94 5.43
C TYR A 26 0.49 1.07 5.78
N SER A 27 -0.37 1.09 4.76
CA SER A 27 -1.82 1.05 4.90
C SER A 27 -2.37 -0.14 4.13
N GLY A 28 -3.42 -0.77 4.68
CA GLY A 28 -3.99 -1.96 4.08
C GLY A 28 -3.15 -3.20 4.33
N LYS A 29 -3.14 -4.11 3.39
CA LYS A 29 -2.40 -5.37 3.49
C LYS A 29 -1.00 -5.24 2.90
N ILE A 30 -0.03 -5.87 3.58
CA ILE A 30 1.32 -6.02 3.04
C ILE A 30 1.37 -7.38 2.36
N PHE A 31 1.59 -7.38 1.05
CA PHE A 31 1.79 -8.62 0.30
C PHE A 31 3.03 -8.50 -0.59
N ASN A 32 3.77 -9.60 -0.68
CA ASN A 32 4.97 -9.67 -1.48
C ASN A 32 4.61 -10.12 -2.90
N LEU A 33 4.56 -9.16 -3.81
CA LEU A 33 4.17 -9.39 -5.20
C LEU A 33 5.14 -10.31 -5.96
N SER A 34 6.39 -10.40 -5.52
CA SER A 34 7.40 -11.22 -6.19
C SER A 34 7.30 -12.71 -5.85
N GLU A 35 6.74 -13.04 -4.69
CA GLU A 35 6.66 -14.43 -4.20
C GLU A 35 5.33 -15.10 -4.51
N ILE A 36 4.27 -14.31 -4.67
CA ILE A 36 2.92 -14.83 -4.86
C ILE A 36 2.58 -14.84 -6.36
N GLN A 37 2.35 -16.03 -6.88
CA GLN A 37 1.87 -16.18 -8.25
C GLN A 37 0.33 -16.16 -8.25
N TYR A 38 -0.24 -14.97 -8.36
CA TYR A 38 -1.68 -14.77 -8.31
C TYR A 38 -2.45 -15.52 -9.41
N ASN A 39 -1.79 -15.75 -10.54
CA ASN A 39 -2.38 -16.47 -11.67
C ASN A 39 -2.66 -17.95 -11.36
N ASN A 40 -2.04 -18.49 -10.33
CA ASN A 40 -2.21 -19.90 -9.94
C ASN A 40 -3.31 -20.10 -8.89
N LEU A 41 -3.90 -19.03 -8.39
CA LEU A 41 -5.02 -19.11 -7.44
C LEU A 41 -6.30 -19.48 -8.19
N LYS A 42 -7.00 -20.51 -7.73
CA LYS A 42 -8.15 -21.08 -8.43
C LYS A 42 -9.50 -20.64 -7.87
N ASP A 43 -9.61 -20.53 -6.55
CA ASP A 43 -10.89 -20.29 -5.88
C ASP A 43 -10.73 -19.33 -4.67
N ILE A 44 -11.87 -18.99 -4.06
CA ILE A 44 -11.93 -18.12 -2.88
C ILE A 44 -11.12 -18.69 -1.71
N ASN A 45 -11.15 -20.01 -1.50
CA ASN A 45 -10.44 -20.64 -0.37
C ASN A 45 -8.93 -20.51 -0.52
N GLU A 46 -8.40 -20.76 -1.70
CA GLU A 46 -6.97 -20.57 -1.97
C GLU A 46 -6.58 -19.09 -1.81
N LEU A 47 -7.42 -18.17 -2.30
CA LEU A 47 -7.19 -16.74 -2.20
C LEU A 47 -7.15 -16.27 -0.74
N THR A 48 -8.14 -16.62 0.06
CA THR A 48 -8.22 -16.23 1.47
C THR A 48 -7.14 -16.90 2.32
N ASN A 49 -6.74 -18.12 1.99
CA ASN A 49 -5.60 -18.77 2.65
C ASN A 49 -4.28 -18.10 2.34
N THR A 50 -4.12 -17.56 1.14
CA THR A 50 -2.89 -16.92 0.69
C THR A 50 -2.80 -15.45 1.12
N LEU A 51 -3.86 -14.67 0.90
CA LEU A 51 -3.88 -13.24 1.14
C LEU A 51 -4.70 -12.81 2.37
N GLY A 52 -5.41 -13.75 3.00
CA GLY A 52 -6.33 -13.43 4.08
C GLY A 52 -7.64 -12.84 3.56
N ASN A 53 -8.40 -12.20 4.46
CA ASN A 53 -9.65 -11.56 4.08
C ASN A 53 -9.42 -10.33 3.23
N PRO A 54 -10.27 -10.05 2.22
CA PRO A 54 -10.12 -8.86 1.40
C PRO A 54 -10.42 -7.58 2.18
N ASN A 55 -9.89 -6.46 1.69
CA ASN A 55 -10.17 -5.15 2.25
C ASN A 55 -11.59 -4.68 1.90
N PHE A 56 -12.10 -5.09 0.74
CA PHE A 56 -13.44 -4.76 0.28
C PHE A 56 -14.00 -5.91 -0.55
N ILE A 57 -15.30 -6.17 -0.39
CA ILE A 57 -16.04 -7.18 -1.16
C ILE A 57 -17.20 -6.50 -1.87
N ASP A 58 -17.30 -6.69 -3.18
CA ASP A 58 -18.47 -6.33 -3.96
C ASP A 58 -19.32 -7.58 -4.19
N PRO A 59 -20.44 -7.75 -3.48
CA PRO A 59 -21.25 -8.94 -3.61
C PRO A 59 -22.07 -8.99 -4.91
N ILE A 60 -22.33 -7.85 -5.52
CA ILE A 60 -23.12 -7.75 -6.75
C ILE A 60 -22.30 -8.19 -7.95
N GLU A 61 -21.11 -7.64 -8.11
CA GLU A 61 -20.19 -7.97 -9.21
C GLU A 61 -19.30 -9.17 -8.88
N LYS A 62 -19.36 -9.69 -7.66
CA LYS A 62 -18.55 -10.83 -7.18
C LYS A 62 -17.06 -10.56 -7.28
N LYS A 63 -16.64 -9.43 -6.73
CA LYS A 63 -15.24 -8.99 -6.74
C LYS A 63 -14.69 -8.88 -5.34
N TYR A 64 -13.45 -9.34 -5.15
CA TYR A 64 -12.66 -9.14 -3.94
C TYR A 64 -11.53 -8.16 -4.25
N TYR A 65 -11.42 -7.14 -3.40
CA TYR A 65 -10.41 -6.09 -3.52
C TYR A 65 -9.40 -6.20 -2.40
N TYR A 66 -8.14 -6.26 -2.78
CA TYR A 66 -7.01 -6.21 -1.85
C TYR A 66 -6.22 -4.93 -2.12
N PHE A 67 -5.93 -4.20 -1.06
CA PHE A 67 -5.28 -2.90 -1.14
C PHE A 67 -4.00 -2.90 -0.32
N SER A 68 -2.93 -2.34 -0.88
CA SER A 68 -1.66 -2.10 -0.21
C SER A 68 -1.12 -0.74 -0.59
N GLU A 69 -0.68 0.03 0.40
CA GLU A 69 -0.11 1.35 0.19
C GLU A 69 1.12 1.54 1.07
N LYS A 70 2.16 2.14 0.49
CA LYS A 70 3.40 2.48 1.17
C LYS A 70 3.67 3.97 1.01
N LYS A 71 3.83 4.68 2.13
CA LYS A 71 4.16 6.10 2.16
C LYS A 71 5.46 6.34 2.91
N LYS A 72 6.25 7.28 2.42
CA LYS A 72 7.41 7.83 3.14
C LYS A 72 7.03 9.14 3.80
N VAL A 73 7.27 9.26 5.09
CA VAL A 73 6.98 10.45 5.88
C VAL A 73 8.29 11.01 6.41
N LYS A 74 8.70 12.18 5.92
CA LYS A 74 9.88 12.89 6.42
C LYS A 74 9.55 13.77 7.62
N ASN A 75 8.45 14.53 7.52
CA ASN A 75 7.95 15.38 8.60
C ASN A 75 6.43 15.51 8.46
N PHE A 76 5.82 16.32 9.30
CA PHE A 76 4.37 16.52 9.33
C PHE A 76 3.80 17.01 7.99
N PHE A 77 4.58 17.76 7.22
CA PHE A 77 4.13 18.37 5.97
C PHE A 77 4.61 17.66 4.72
N ASN A 78 5.56 16.74 4.84
CA ASN A 78 6.21 16.11 3.69
C ASN A 78 5.96 14.60 3.71
N LYS A 79 4.84 14.20 3.10
CA LYS A 79 4.45 12.80 2.91
C LYS A 79 4.52 12.48 1.42
N LYS A 80 5.23 11.42 1.07
CA LYS A 80 5.33 10.96 -0.31
C LYS A 80 4.77 9.57 -0.44
N LEU A 81 3.80 9.40 -1.36
CA LEU A 81 3.30 8.08 -1.74
C LEU A 81 4.37 7.36 -2.56
N MET A 82 4.85 6.23 -2.05
CA MET A 82 5.91 5.44 -2.69
C MET A 82 5.34 4.35 -3.58
N ASP A 83 4.30 3.70 -3.12
CA ASP A 83 3.72 2.56 -3.81
C ASP A 83 2.26 2.39 -3.40
N ARG A 84 1.44 1.95 -4.34
CA ARG A 84 0.06 1.57 -4.12
C ARG A 84 -0.28 0.45 -5.07
N THR A 85 -0.83 -0.61 -4.53
CA THR A 85 -1.25 -1.77 -5.32
C THR A 85 -2.66 -2.15 -4.95
N ILE A 86 -3.51 -2.35 -5.94
CA ILE A 86 -4.86 -2.86 -5.81
C ILE A 86 -4.95 -4.15 -6.61
N LEU A 87 -5.35 -5.22 -5.95
CA LEU A 87 -5.61 -6.51 -6.59
C LEU A 87 -7.11 -6.72 -6.62
N VAL A 88 -7.63 -7.08 -7.78
CA VAL A 88 -9.06 -7.33 -7.99
C VAL A 88 -9.24 -8.75 -8.50
N PHE A 89 -9.99 -9.55 -7.77
CA PHE A 89 -10.34 -10.92 -8.16
C PHE A 89 -11.82 -11.01 -8.42
N VAL A 90 -12.19 -11.52 -9.59
CA VAL A 90 -13.59 -11.71 -10.01
C VAL A 90 -13.91 -13.20 -9.92
N PHE A 91 -15.06 -13.53 -9.31
CA PHE A 91 -15.50 -14.90 -9.10
C PHE A 91 -16.75 -15.23 -9.92
N ASP A 92 -16.92 -16.52 -10.25
CA ASP A 92 -18.16 -17.04 -10.79
C ASP A 92 -19.11 -17.46 -9.66
N ASP A 93 -20.27 -18.05 -10.03
CA ASP A 93 -21.27 -18.53 -9.08
C ASP A 93 -20.77 -19.69 -8.22
N ASN A 94 -19.78 -20.43 -8.71
CA ASN A 94 -19.15 -21.57 -8.01
C ASN A 94 -17.96 -21.15 -7.15
N LYS A 95 -17.73 -19.83 -6.99
CA LYS A 95 -16.61 -19.26 -6.21
C LYS A 95 -15.23 -19.54 -6.80
N ASN A 96 -15.15 -19.81 -8.08
CA ASN A 96 -13.89 -19.92 -8.82
C ASN A 96 -13.45 -18.57 -9.34
N ILE A 97 -12.13 -18.33 -9.32
CA ILE A 97 -11.56 -17.09 -9.86
C ILE A 97 -11.57 -17.16 -11.39
N VAL A 98 -12.30 -16.24 -12.04
CA VAL A 98 -12.42 -16.18 -13.49
C VAL A 98 -11.60 -15.04 -14.09
N LYS A 99 -11.25 -14.03 -13.29
CA LYS A 99 -10.48 -12.88 -13.74
C LYS A 99 -9.66 -12.30 -12.59
N PHE A 100 -8.46 -11.83 -12.91
CA PHE A 100 -7.57 -11.14 -11.99
C PHE A 100 -7.03 -9.88 -12.65
N ASP A 101 -7.14 -8.75 -11.95
CA ASP A 101 -6.57 -7.47 -12.37
C ASP A 101 -5.67 -6.91 -11.27
N LYS A 102 -4.56 -6.32 -11.68
CA LYS A 102 -3.62 -5.65 -10.80
C LYS A 102 -3.47 -4.19 -11.24
N PHE A 103 -3.69 -3.28 -10.31
CA PHE A 103 -3.52 -1.85 -10.52
C PHE A 103 -2.43 -1.31 -9.62
N ASP A 104 -1.46 -0.63 -10.19
CA ASP A 104 -0.44 0.14 -9.47
C ASP A 104 -0.65 1.64 -9.74
N LEU A 105 0.28 2.47 -9.28
CA LEU A 105 0.17 3.93 -9.46
C LEU A 105 0.09 4.34 -10.93
N ASN A 106 0.78 3.64 -11.82
CA ASN A 106 0.76 3.96 -13.25
C ASN A 106 -0.58 3.56 -13.89
N ASN A 107 -1.09 2.40 -13.55
CA ASN A 107 -2.38 1.92 -14.05
C ASN A 107 -3.56 2.74 -13.52
N GLU A 108 -3.49 3.21 -12.27
CA GLU A 108 -4.51 4.09 -11.70
C GLU A 108 -4.64 5.40 -12.47
N GLN A 109 -3.53 5.98 -12.88
CA GLN A 109 -3.55 7.20 -13.69
C GLN A 109 -4.23 6.98 -15.03
N ASN A 110 -3.97 5.86 -15.67
CA ASN A 110 -4.62 5.49 -16.93
C ASN A 110 -6.13 5.30 -16.75
N LEU A 111 -6.56 4.64 -15.67
CA LEU A 111 -7.97 4.44 -15.33
C LEU A 111 -8.71 5.77 -15.13
N LYS A 112 -8.11 6.71 -14.40
CA LYS A 112 -8.69 8.03 -14.19
C LYS A 112 -8.86 8.79 -15.49
N PHE A 113 -7.90 8.68 -16.38
CA PHE A 113 -7.95 9.31 -17.70
C PHE A 113 -9.05 8.71 -18.57
N GLU A 114 -9.20 7.40 -18.60
CA GLU A 114 -10.26 6.73 -19.34
C GLU A 114 -11.65 7.11 -18.83
N LYS A 115 -11.85 7.18 -17.53
CA LYS A 115 -13.11 7.63 -16.92
C LYS A 115 -13.44 9.07 -17.32
N ALA A 116 -12.47 9.94 -17.38
CA ALA A 116 -12.66 11.33 -17.81
C ALA A 116 -13.07 11.42 -19.28
N LYS A 117 -12.63 10.50 -20.14
CA LYS A 117 -13.01 10.44 -21.55
C LYS A 117 -14.42 9.89 -21.79
N THR A 118 -14.89 9.00 -20.93
CA THR A 118 -16.18 8.32 -21.08
C THR A 118 -17.34 9.04 -20.40
N SER A 119 -17.05 10.01 -19.58
CA SER A 119 -18.06 10.89 -18.96
C SER A 119 -18.31 12.18 -19.80
#